data_38b26e053e84939f31a62e7e07fa99f6
#
_entry.id   38b26e053e84939f31a62e7e07fa99f6
#
_cell.length_a   1.000
_cell.length_b   1.000
_cell.length_c   1.000
_cell.angle_alpha   90.00
_cell.angle_beta   90.00
_cell.angle_gamma   90.00
#
_symmetry.space_group_name_H-M   'P 1'
#
loop_
_entity.id
_entity.type
_entity.pdbx_description
1 polymer ?
#
loop_
_entity_poly.entity_id
_entity_poly.type
_entity_poly.pdbx_seq_one_letter_code
_entity_poly.pdbx_strand_id
1 'polypeptide(L)'
;MTTKNLCLASVFTAIVCLVTRFIQIPIPLGYFNIGNCIILLFCYVMPCPYGLFIGGVGSADLLSMPVWAFPTLIIKVLMPLAFYGLIKLFDKFSLKYIFAAIISMLIPFAGYTFVGAIIAGSLYAGFTQIPGLALEYAANVVLFAVLWFAAKKAGLRRIYESDRSQ
;
A
#
# COMPACT_ATOMS: atom_id res chain seq x y z
N MET A 1 -3.17 -20.69 8.43
CA MET A 1 -3.65 -19.34 8.82
C MET A 1 -4.36 -19.50 10.16
N THR A 2 -4.05 -18.66 11.15
CA THR A 2 -4.74 -18.69 12.45
C THR A 2 -5.93 -17.73 12.43
N THR A 3 -7.05 -18.09 13.09
CA THR A 3 -8.26 -17.28 13.17
C THR A 3 -7.97 -15.86 13.69
N LYS A 4 -7.07 -15.74 14.69
CA LYS A 4 -6.64 -14.46 15.24
C LYS A 4 -6.00 -13.55 14.18
N ASN A 5 -5.08 -14.09 13.39
CA ASN A 5 -4.43 -13.31 12.33
C ASN A 5 -5.41 -12.89 11.24
N LEU A 6 -6.43 -13.73 10.96
CA LEU A 6 -7.48 -13.37 10.01
C LEU A 6 -8.33 -12.22 10.54
N CYS A 7 -8.71 -12.25 11.82
CA CYS A 7 -9.44 -11.15 12.45
C CYS A 7 -8.64 -9.85 12.43
N LEU A 8 -7.34 -9.88 12.78
CA LEU A 8 -6.47 -8.72 12.71
C LEU A 8 -6.34 -8.17 11.27
N ALA A 9 -6.15 -9.06 10.29
CA ALA A 9 -6.08 -8.67 8.89
C ALA A 9 -7.39 -8.01 8.43
N SER A 10 -8.55 -8.50 8.87
CA SER A 10 -9.86 -7.91 8.56
C SER A 10 -10.00 -6.50 9.16
N VAL A 11 -9.58 -6.30 10.41
CA VAL A 11 -9.57 -4.97 11.04
C VAL A 11 -8.64 -4.01 10.29
N PHE A 12 -7.43 -4.45 9.93
CA PHE A 12 -6.48 -3.63 9.17
C PHE A 12 -7.00 -3.32 7.77
N THR A 13 -7.67 -4.29 7.12
CA THR A 13 -8.36 -4.08 5.84
C THR A 13 -9.43 -3.00 5.96
N ALA A 14 -10.25 -3.03 7.01
CA ALA A 14 -11.26 -2.01 7.26
C ALA A 14 -10.63 -0.62 7.48
N ILE A 15 -9.53 -0.53 8.22
CA ILE A 15 -8.79 0.74 8.42
C ILE A 15 -8.28 1.27 7.08
N VAL A 16 -7.67 0.43 6.24
CA VAL A 16 -7.20 0.85 4.90
C VAL A 16 -8.36 1.34 4.06
N CYS A 17 -9.47 0.62 4.05
CA CYS A 17 -10.69 1.00 3.31
C CYS A 17 -11.21 2.37 3.76
N LEU A 18 -11.32 2.61 5.07
CA LEU A 18 -11.76 3.89 5.61
C LEU A 18 -10.81 5.03 5.24
N VAL A 19 -9.50 4.82 5.42
CA VAL A 19 -8.50 5.85 5.08
C VAL A 19 -8.53 6.16 3.59
N THR A 20 -8.56 5.13 2.74
CA THR A 20 -8.62 5.32 1.29
C THR A 20 -9.91 6.02 0.86
N ARG A 21 -11.03 5.78 1.55
CA ARG A 21 -12.33 6.39 1.22
C ARG A 21 -12.48 7.82 1.71
N PHE A 22 -12.00 8.14 2.91
CA PHE A 22 -12.22 9.45 3.52
C PHE A 22 -11.12 10.46 3.23
N ILE A 23 -9.89 10.00 2.94
CA ILE A 23 -8.75 10.88 2.63
C ILE A 23 -8.49 10.79 1.13
N GLN A 24 -9.29 11.51 0.35
CA GLN A 24 -9.19 11.59 -1.10
C GLN A 24 -9.04 13.05 -1.54
N ILE A 25 -7.95 13.35 -2.23
CA ILE A 25 -7.74 14.64 -2.88
C ILE A 25 -7.82 14.40 -4.39
N PRO A 26 -8.77 15.01 -5.11
CA PRO A 26 -8.94 14.77 -6.53
C PRO A 26 -7.70 15.19 -7.33
N ILE A 27 -7.27 14.32 -8.23
CA ILE A 27 -6.24 14.57 -9.25
C ILE A 27 -6.83 14.20 -10.62
N PRO A 28 -6.21 14.62 -11.75
CA PRO A 28 -6.68 14.19 -13.06
C PRO A 28 -6.85 12.67 -13.15
N LEU A 29 -8.01 12.20 -13.61
CA LEU A 29 -8.40 10.79 -13.79
C LEU A 29 -8.44 9.93 -12.51
N GLY A 30 -8.25 10.50 -11.32
CA GLY A 30 -8.24 9.72 -10.08
C GLY A 30 -8.25 10.60 -8.83
N TYR A 31 -7.66 10.09 -7.77
CA TYR A 31 -7.49 10.81 -6.51
C TYR A 31 -6.19 10.39 -5.81
N PHE A 32 -5.59 11.34 -5.10
CA PHE A 32 -4.49 11.12 -4.18
C PHE A 32 -5.02 10.51 -2.87
N ASN A 33 -4.32 9.53 -2.32
CA ASN A 33 -4.62 8.99 -1.00
C ASN A 33 -3.35 8.54 -0.25
N ILE A 34 -3.45 8.39 1.06
CA ILE A 34 -2.36 7.91 1.92
C ILE A 34 -2.46 6.42 2.24
N GLY A 35 -3.31 5.68 1.54
CA GLY A 35 -3.54 4.25 1.79
C GLY A 35 -2.31 3.38 1.56
N ASN A 36 -1.40 3.77 0.63
CA ASN A 36 -0.20 2.99 0.31
C ASN A 36 0.73 2.84 1.52
N CYS A 37 0.99 3.91 2.26
CA CYS A 37 1.85 3.87 3.44
C CYS A 37 1.25 3.01 4.55
N ILE A 38 -0.07 3.03 4.74
CA ILE A 38 -0.77 2.25 5.76
C ILE A 38 -0.78 0.77 5.41
N ILE A 39 -1.00 0.41 4.13
CA ILE A 39 -0.88 -0.97 3.67
C ILE A 39 0.51 -1.51 3.98
N LEU A 40 1.58 -0.78 3.62
CA LEU A 40 2.95 -1.25 3.87
C LEU A 40 3.30 -1.27 5.36
N LEU A 41 2.73 -0.38 6.17
CA LEU A 41 2.89 -0.44 7.62
C LEU A 41 2.30 -1.73 8.20
N PHE A 42 1.14 -2.14 7.74
CA PHE A 42 0.55 -3.42 8.15
C PHE A 42 1.34 -4.61 7.62
N CYS A 43 1.92 -4.51 6.40
CA CYS A 43 2.86 -5.52 5.89
C CYS A 43 4.15 -5.62 6.70
N TYR A 44 4.58 -4.54 7.36
CA TYR A 44 5.70 -4.59 8.30
C TYR A 44 5.38 -5.41 9.55
N VAL A 45 4.14 -5.36 10.03
CA VAL A 45 3.69 -6.07 11.24
C VAL A 45 3.28 -7.51 10.92
N MET A 46 2.56 -7.74 9.83
CA MET A 46 1.96 -9.04 9.48
C MET A 46 2.73 -9.76 8.35
N PRO A 47 2.72 -11.11 8.32
CA PRO A 47 3.38 -11.89 7.27
C PRO A 47 2.66 -11.80 5.91
N CYS A 48 3.35 -12.19 4.85
CA CYS A 48 2.98 -12.06 3.44
C CYS A 48 1.52 -12.34 3.08
N PRO A 49 0.89 -13.49 3.43
CA PRO A 49 -0.46 -13.76 2.95
C PRO A 49 -1.49 -12.72 3.42
N TYR A 50 -1.33 -12.20 4.64
CA TYR A 50 -2.24 -11.21 5.20
C TYR A 50 -2.04 -9.82 4.60
N GLY A 51 -0.78 -9.42 4.35
CA GLY A 51 -0.48 -8.13 3.72
C GLY A 51 -1.03 -8.03 2.29
N LEU A 52 -1.02 -9.12 1.52
CA LEU A 52 -1.63 -9.15 0.19
C LEU A 52 -3.15 -8.97 0.26
N PHE A 53 -3.80 -9.60 1.23
CA PHE A 53 -5.23 -9.47 1.47
C PHE A 53 -5.59 -8.03 1.88
N ILE A 54 -4.85 -7.43 2.83
CA ILE A 54 -5.04 -6.05 3.29
C ILE A 54 -4.89 -5.08 2.12
N GLY A 55 -3.85 -5.23 1.30
CA GLY A 55 -3.60 -4.38 0.14
C GLY A 55 -4.69 -4.48 -0.91
N GLY A 56 -5.01 -5.69 -1.35
CA GLY A 56 -5.98 -5.94 -2.40
C GLY A 56 -7.40 -5.54 -2.02
N VAL A 57 -7.92 -6.13 -0.93
CA VAL A 57 -9.31 -5.92 -0.52
C VAL A 57 -9.54 -4.55 0.11
N GLY A 58 -8.60 -4.07 0.95
CA GLY A 58 -8.75 -2.80 1.67
C GLY A 58 -8.72 -1.57 0.77
N SER A 59 -8.14 -1.66 -0.41
CA SER A 59 -8.03 -0.53 -1.34
C SER A 59 -8.94 -0.65 -2.57
N ALA A 60 -9.92 -1.56 -2.56
CA ALA A 60 -10.84 -1.73 -3.67
C ALA A 60 -11.72 -0.48 -3.87
N ASP A 61 -11.64 0.11 -5.07
CA ASP A 61 -12.33 1.37 -5.42
C ASP A 61 -13.79 1.18 -5.85
N LEU A 62 -14.40 0.05 -5.47
CA LEU A 62 -15.79 -0.27 -5.86
C LEU A 62 -16.80 0.83 -5.53
N LEU A 63 -16.59 1.53 -4.40
CA LEU A 63 -17.52 2.56 -3.92
C LEU A 63 -17.19 3.96 -4.45
N SER A 64 -15.96 4.20 -4.90
CA SER A 64 -15.52 5.53 -5.35
C SER A 64 -15.46 5.62 -6.87
N MET A 65 -14.75 4.71 -7.50
CA MET A 65 -14.52 4.66 -8.94
C MET A 65 -14.53 3.22 -9.45
N PRO A 66 -15.69 2.65 -9.81
CA PRO A 66 -15.81 1.24 -10.20
C PRO A 66 -14.89 0.82 -11.35
N VAL A 67 -14.62 1.73 -12.29
CA VAL A 67 -13.71 1.48 -13.43
C VAL A 67 -12.27 1.16 -12.96
N TRP A 68 -11.86 1.74 -11.83
CA TRP A 68 -10.54 1.50 -11.23
C TRP A 68 -10.51 0.30 -10.29
N ALA A 69 -11.64 -0.28 -9.91
CA ALA A 69 -11.70 -1.34 -8.89
C ALA A 69 -10.81 -2.54 -9.21
N PHE A 70 -10.90 -3.07 -10.43
CA PHE A 70 -10.12 -4.22 -10.86
C PHE A 70 -8.62 -3.90 -11.03
N PRO A 71 -8.22 -2.83 -11.75
CA PRO A 71 -6.81 -2.42 -11.80
C PRO A 71 -6.20 -2.13 -10.45
N THR A 72 -6.91 -1.41 -9.58
CA THR A 72 -6.45 -1.09 -8.23
C THR A 72 -6.19 -2.36 -7.41
N LEU A 73 -7.08 -3.34 -7.47
CA LEU A 73 -6.89 -4.61 -6.78
C LEU A 73 -5.57 -5.28 -7.18
N ILE A 74 -5.28 -5.36 -8.47
CA ILE A 74 -4.03 -5.96 -8.99
C ILE A 74 -2.81 -5.16 -8.50
N ILE A 75 -2.83 -3.85 -8.70
CA ILE A 75 -1.72 -2.95 -8.35
C ILE A 75 -1.42 -3.03 -6.84
N LYS A 76 -2.47 -3.01 -6.01
CA LYS A 76 -2.35 -3.04 -4.54
C LYS A 76 -2.03 -4.42 -3.96
N VAL A 77 -2.17 -5.50 -4.72
CA VAL A 77 -1.63 -6.82 -4.36
C VAL A 77 -0.18 -6.94 -4.76
N LEU A 78 0.21 -6.43 -5.93
CA LEU A 78 1.59 -6.47 -6.41
C LEU A 78 2.53 -5.64 -5.55
N MET A 79 2.08 -4.49 -5.03
CA MET A 79 2.88 -3.62 -4.17
C MET A 79 3.34 -4.33 -2.88
N PRO A 80 2.48 -4.93 -2.04
CA PRO A 80 2.90 -5.73 -0.88
C PRO A 80 3.76 -6.93 -1.26
N LEU A 81 3.44 -7.61 -2.37
CA LEU A 81 4.23 -8.75 -2.84
C LEU A 81 5.68 -8.33 -3.12
N ALA A 82 5.89 -7.24 -3.84
CA ALA A 82 7.20 -6.67 -4.08
C ALA A 82 7.89 -6.24 -2.77
N PHE A 83 7.16 -5.61 -1.85
CA PHE A 83 7.69 -5.21 -0.54
C PHE A 83 8.27 -6.40 0.23
N TYR A 84 7.54 -7.51 0.33
CA TYR A 84 8.04 -8.72 1.00
C TYR A 84 9.24 -9.35 0.28
N GLY A 85 9.25 -9.34 -1.05
CA GLY A 85 10.39 -9.81 -1.85
C GLY A 85 11.65 -8.96 -1.61
N LEU A 86 11.49 -7.63 -1.63
CA LEU A 86 12.58 -6.68 -1.42
C LEU A 86 13.14 -6.72 0.01
N ILE A 87 12.30 -6.92 1.04
CA ILE A 87 12.78 -7.10 2.41
C ILE A 87 13.73 -8.32 2.53
N LYS A 88 13.44 -9.40 1.81
CA LYS A 88 14.31 -10.58 1.79
C LYS A 88 15.61 -10.29 1.02
N LEU A 89 15.53 -9.55 -0.08
CA LEU A 89 16.68 -9.18 -0.89
C LEU A 89 17.63 -8.22 -0.13
N PHE A 90 17.06 -7.25 0.60
CA PHE A 90 17.80 -6.26 1.38
C PHE A 90 18.04 -6.67 2.83
N ASP A 91 18.08 -7.97 3.15
CA ASP A 91 18.14 -8.45 4.54
C ASP A 91 19.32 -7.92 5.35
N LYS A 92 20.44 -7.64 4.71
CA LYS A 92 21.67 -7.12 5.33
C LYS A 92 21.59 -5.61 5.69
N PHE A 93 20.62 -4.86 5.17
CA PHE A 93 20.54 -3.41 5.37
C PHE A 93 19.68 -3.07 6.60
N SER A 94 20.18 -2.15 7.44
CA SER A 94 19.44 -1.67 8.62
C SER A 94 18.12 -0.96 8.27
N LEU A 95 18.05 -0.30 7.11
CA LEU A 95 16.91 0.46 6.61
C LEU A 95 16.13 -0.31 5.52
N LYS A 96 16.23 -1.64 5.48
CA LYS A 96 15.61 -2.48 4.45
C LYS A 96 14.13 -2.21 4.21
N TYR A 97 13.37 -1.89 5.25
CA TYR A 97 11.94 -1.59 5.14
C TYR A 97 11.66 -0.28 4.40
N ILE A 98 12.52 0.74 4.60
CA ILE A 98 12.38 2.02 3.90
C ILE A 98 12.75 1.85 2.42
N PHE A 99 13.86 1.19 2.11
CA PHE A 99 14.26 0.91 0.72
C PHE A 99 13.21 0.05 0.00
N ALA A 100 12.70 -0.99 0.67
CA ALA A 100 11.64 -1.81 0.12
C ALA A 100 10.36 -1.01 -0.14
N ALA A 101 9.98 -0.07 0.74
CA ALA A 101 8.83 0.78 0.56
C ALA A 101 9.00 1.74 -0.63
N ILE A 102 10.17 2.41 -0.75
CA ILE A 102 10.48 3.31 -1.87
C ILE A 102 10.30 2.58 -3.21
N ILE A 103 10.88 1.38 -3.34
CA ILE A 103 10.84 0.63 -4.60
C ILE A 103 9.43 0.05 -4.85
N SER A 104 8.78 -0.53 -3.85
CA SER A 104 7.46 -1.13 -4.02
C SER A 104 6.36 -0.11 -4.32
N MET A 105 6.47 1.12 -3.81
CA MET A 105 5.54 2.21 -4.11
C MET A 105 5.68 2.76 -5.55
N LEU A 106 6.72 2.41 -6.29
CA LEU A 106 6.78 2.69 -7.73
C LEU A 106 5.76 1.87 -8.52
N ILE A 107 5.30 0.73 -8.00
CA ILE A 107 4.30 -0.10 -8.67
C ILE A 107 2.96 0.63 -8.83
N PRO A 108 2.34 1.20 -7.78
CA PRO A 108 1.14 2.00 -7.97
C PRO A 108 1.40 3.26 -8.81
N PHE A 109 2.54 3.92 -8.68
CA PHE A 109 2.89 5.08 -9.52
C PHE A 109 2.86 4.73 -11.01
N ALA A 110 3.61 3.71 -11.43
CA ALA A 110 3.66 3.26 -12.82
C ALA A 110 2.32 2.63 -13.26
N GLY A 111 1.71 1.81 -12.40
CA GLY A 111 0.47 1.11 -12.68
C GLY A 111 -0.69 2.06 -12.95
N TYR A 112 -0.88 3.08 -12.13
CA TYR A 112 -1.94 4.06 -12.34
C TYR A 112 -1.69 4.96 -13.56
N THR A 113 -0.44 5.33 -13.83
CA THR A 113 -0.10 6.07 -15.05
C THR A 113 -0.47 5.26 -16.29
N PHE A 114 -0.09 3.97 -16.32
CA PHE A 114 -0.34 3.10 -17.47
C PHE A 114 -1.84 2.79 -17.64
N VAL A 115 -2.51 2.39 -16.57
CA VAL A 115 -3.94 2.08 -16.61
C VAL A 115 -4.77 3.33 -16.93
N GLY A 116 -4.39 4.49 -16.40
CA GLY A 116 -5.06 5.76 -16.73
C GLY A 116 -4.96 6.11 -18.20
N ALA A 117 -3.81 5.84 -18.83
CA ALA A 117 -3.65 6.01 -20.28
C ALA A 117 -4.59 5.07 -21.08
N ILE A 118 -4.76 3.83 -20.62
CA ILE A 118 -5.68 2.86 -21.25
C ILE A 118 -7.14 3.32 -21.10
N ILE A 119 -7.55 3.66 -19.88
CA ILE A 119 -8.93 4.07 -19.58
C ILE A 119 -9.31 5.34 -20.37
N ALA A 120 -8.39 6.30 -20.45
CA ALA A 120 -8.61 7.54 -21.19
C ALA A 120 -8.44 7.40 -22.70
N GLY A 121 -7.98 6.26 -23.22
CA GLY A 121 -7.71 6.03 -24.64
C GLY A 121 -6.60 6.91 -25.21
N SER A 122 -5.74 7.50 -24.38
CA SER A 122 -4.69 8.42 -24.77
C SER A 122 -3.49 8.36 -23.83
N LEU A 123 -2.30 8.17 -24.40
CA LEU A 123 -1.04 8.23 -23.63
C LEU A 123 -0.84 9.60 -22.97
N TYR A 124 -1.21 10.67 -23.69
CA TYR A 124 -1.11 12.04 -23.15
C TYR A 124 -1.96 12.21 -21.87
N ALA A 125 -3.18 11.68 -21.86
CA ALA A 125 -4.04 11.72 -20.67
C ALA A 125 -3.44 10.95 -19.49
N GLY A 126 -2.76 9.83 -19.74
CA GLY A 126 -2.00 9.12 -18.71
C GLY A 126 -0.89 9.98 -18.10
N PHE A 127 -0.16 10.72 -18.92
CA PHE A 127 0.92 11.61 -18.45
C PHE A 127 0.43 12.82 -17.64
N THR A 128 -0.79 13.29 -17.85
CA THR A 128 -1.36 14.40 -17.05
C THR A 128 -1.52 14.04 -15.58
N GLN A 129 -1.57 12.75 -15.23
CA GLN A 129 -1.65 12.30 -13.83
C GLN A 129 -0.31 12.32 -13.11
N ILE A 130 0.82 12.31 -13.82
CA ILE A 130 2.17 12.14 -13.24
C ILE A 130 2.45 13.13 -12.09
N PRO A 131 2.16 14.43 -12.21
CA PRO A 131 2.42 15.36 -11.11
C PRO A 131 1.66 14.99 -9.82
N GLY A 132 0.38 14.62 -9.94
CA GLY A 132 -0.44 14.19 -8.81
C GLY A 132 0.06 12.88 -8.19
N LEU A 133 0.36 11.89 -9.04
CA LEU A 133 0.90 10.60 -8.60
C LEU A 133 2.31 10.72 -7.99
N ALA A 134 3.14 11.64 -8.49
CA ALA A 134 4.45 11.92 -7.91
C ALA A 134 4.34 12.52 -6.51
N LEU A 135 3.39 13.44 -6.31
CA LEU A 135 3.08 13.99 -4.99
C LEU A 135 2.56 12.89 -4.04
N GLU A 136 1.65 12.04 -4.53
CA GLU A 136 1.15 10.88 -3.77
C GLU A 136 2.28 9.93 -3.37
N TYR A 137 3.17 9.59 -4.30
CA TYR A 137 4.33 8.76 -4.07
C TYR A 137 5.22 9.36 -2.97
N ALA A 138 5.63 10.63 -3.12
CA ALA A 138 6.50 11.29 -2.16
C ALA A 138 5.89 11.37 -0.77
N ALA A 139 4.61 11.76 -0.67
CA ALA A 139 3.90 11.85 0.60
C ALA A 139 3.77 10.48 1.29
N ASN A 140 3.43 9.42 0.55
CA ASN A 140 3.32 8.07 1.10
C ASN A 140 4.68 7.53 1.58
N VAL A 141 5.78 7.79 0.86
CA VAL A 141 7.14 7.39 1.27
C VAL A 141 7.55 8.06 2.58
N VAL A 142 7.36 9.39 2.66
CA VAL A 142 7.69 10.16 3.87
C VAL A 142 6.84 9.70 5.05
N LEU A 143 5.54 9.57 4.85
CA LEU A 143 4.61 9.14 5.89
C LEU A 143 4.91 7.71 6.36
N PHE A 144 5.23 6.80 5.43
CA PHE A 144 5.66 5.45 5.78
C PHE A 144 6.92 5.46 6.65
N ALA A 145 7.93 6.26 6.29
CA ALA A 145 9.16 6.35 7.07
C ALA A 145 8.88 6.80 8.51
N VAL A 146 8.08 7.85 8.70
CA VAL A 146 7.69 8.37 10.02
C VAL A 146 6.94 7.31 10.82
N LEU A 147 5.92 6.69 10.23
CA LEU A 147 5.09 5.67 10.89
C LEU A 147 5.90 4.40 11.20
N TRP A 148 6.81 4.00 10.32
CA TRP A 148 7.68 2.86 10.55
C TRP A 148 8.65 3.10 11.72
N PHE A 149 9.26 4.29 11.82
CA PHE A 149 10.10 4.64 12.97
C PHE A 149 9.29 4.61 14.28
N ALA A 150 8.07 5.15 14.29
CA ALA A 150 7.17 5.10 15.44
C ALA A 150 6.79 3.66 15.80
N ALA A 151 6.40 2.84 14.82
CA ALA A 151 6.04 1.43 15.01
C ALA A 151 7.21 0.59 15.52
N LYS A 152 8.42 0.85 15.01
CA LYS A 152 9.67 0.21 15.46
C LYS A 152 9.97 0.57 16.91
N LYS A 153 9.86 1.86 17.29
CA LYS A 153 10.06 2.33 18.67
C LYS A 153 9.03 1.75 19.63
N ALA A 154 7.77 1.66 19.20
CA ALA A 154 6.68 1.04 19.99
C ALA A 154 6.78 -0.50 20.08
N GLY A 155 7.69 -1.14 19.33
CA GLY A 155 7.87 -2.59 19.35
C GLY A 155 6.70 -3.39 18.78
N LEU A 156 5.85 -2.79 17.92
CA LEU A 156 4.61 -3.39 17.42
C LEU A 156 4.83 -4.78 16.82
N ARG A 157 5.90 -4.96 16.08
CA ARG A 157 6.23 -6.27 15.50
C ARG A 157 6.57 -7.31 16.56
N ARG A 158 7.30 -6.94 17.62
CA ARG A 158 7.64 -7.84 18.73
C ARG A 158 6.39 -8.26 19.49
N ILE A 159 5.46 -7.34 19.73
CA ILE A 159 4.17 -7.62 20.38
C ILE A 159 3.41 -8.65 19.56
N TYR A 160 3.31 -8.46 18.24
CA TYR A 160 2.65 -9.41 17.34
C TYR A 160 3.33 -10.80 17.33
N GLU A 161 4.68 -10.86 17.28
CA GLU A 161 5.44 -12.10 17.28
C GLU A 161 5.32 -12.85 18.64
N SER A 162 5.37 -12.14 19.78
CA SER A 162 5.18 -12.71 21.12
C SER A 162 3.80 -13.32 21.30
N ASP A 163 2.77 -12.64 20.84
CA ASP A 163 1.39 -13.07 20.92
C ASP A 163 1.06 -14.29 20.00
N ARG A 164 1.91 -14.53 19.00
CA ARG A 164 1.82 -15.71 18.11
C ARG A 164 2.46 -16.98 18.71
N SER A 165 3.34 -16.83 19.68
CA SER A 165 4.06 -17.94 20.33
C SER A 165 3.29 -18.56 21.51
N GLN A 166 2.19 -17.94 21.92
CA GLN A 166 1.21 -18.45 22.90
C GLN A 166 0.03 -19.14 22.18
#